data_29e5d04824a725e92bbdd350a697248b
#
_entry.id   29e5d04824a725e92bbdd350a697248b
#
_cell.length_a   1.000
_cell.length_b   1.000
_cell.length_c   1.000
_cell.angle_alpha   90.00
_cell.angle_beta   90.00
_cell.angle_gamma   90.00
#
_symmetry.space_group_name_H-M   'P 1'
#
loop_
_entity.id
_entity.type
_entity.pdbx_description
1 polymer ?
#
loop_
_entity_poly.entity_id
_entity_poly.type
_entity_poly.pdbx_seq_one_letter_code
_entity_poly.pdbx_strand_id
1 'polypeptide(L)'
;MNHPHPTHHAPASETTRPAIAELHARLNTQLGGAARAWLDQALDEATAHPGIHGPISVWELRIAEAGRRCGPEHADAARVLLLHAARADPDALARVYRQGTAAERRAVLHALPHLVAGPDALPLIEDALRTNDTRLVAAAVGPYAARHLDPHNWRHAVLKCLFTGVPVDEVAELPRRAHADAELARMLADYADERTAAGRPVPEDLHRVLTLTEPTATPTGTSGSPGRPGTSGTSGKES
;
A
#
# COMPACT_ATOMS: atom_id res chain seq x y z
N MET A 1 -37.85 -21.45 14.41
CA MET A 1 -37.44 -21.38 13.00
C MET A 1 -36.20 -20.49 12.93
N ASN A 2 -35.02 -21.12 12.94
CA ASN A 2 -33.72 -20.43 12.88
C ASN A 2 -33.30 -20.32 11.43
N HIS A 3 -33.14 -19.12 10.92
CA HIS A 3 -32.49 -18.86 9.64
C HIS A 3 -30.98 -18.66 9.87
N PRO A 4 -30.12 -19.45 9.23
CA PRO A 4 -28.70 -19.18 9.21
C PRO A 4 -28.40 -18.04 8.24
N HIS A 5 -27.69 -17.00 8.71
CA HIS A 5 -27.10 -15.97 7.86
C HIS A 5 -25.95 -16.59 7.05
N PRO A 6 -25.88 -16.36 5.73
CA PRO A 6 -24.71 -16.74 4.96
C PRO A 6 -23.58 -15.73 5.24
N THR A 7 -22.51 -16.20 5.88
CA THR A 7 -21.23 -15.49 5.94
C THR A 7 -20.60 -15.54 4.55
N HIS A 8 -20.71 -14.45 3.80
CA HIS A 8 -19.91 -14.23 2.59
C HIS A 8 -18.45 -13.99 2.99
N HIS A 9 -17.67 -15.05 2.97
CA HIS A 9 -16.23 -14.96 2.87
C HIS A 9 -15.90 -14.58 1.44
N ALA A 10 -15.55 -13.32 1.21
CA ALA A 10 -14.97 -12.88 -0.06
C ALA A 10 -13.56 -13.49 -0.19
N PRO A 11 -13.19 -14.12 -1.32
CA PRO A 11 -11.88 -14.73 -1.48
C PRO A 11 -10.82 -13.63 -1.69
N ALA A 12 -10.06 -13.33 -0.64
CA ALA A 12 -8.89 -12.47 -0.70
C ALA A 12 -7.74 -13.05 -1.56
N SER A 13 -7.93 -14.27 -2.10
CA SER A 13 -6.87 -15.03 -2.77
C SER A 13 -6.72 -14.76 -4.26
N GLU A 14 -7.70 -14.19 -4.94
CA GLU A 14 -7.65 -14.05 -6.41
C GLU A 14 -6.84 -12.83 -6.90
N THR A 15 -6.81 -11.74 -6.13
CA THR A 15 -6.10 -10.52 -6.53
C THR A 15 -4.58 -10.61 -6.30
N THR A 16 -4.14 -11.49 -5.39
CA THR A 16 -2.73 -11.64 -5.02
C THR A 16 -1.94 -12.52 -6.00
N ARG A 17 -2.56 -13.55 -6.57
CA ARG A 17 -1.92 -14.48 -7.51
C ARG A 17 -1.43 -13.83 -8.79
N PRO A 18 -2.20 -12.99 -9.48
CA PRO A 18 -1.71 -12.29 -10.67
C PRO A 18 -0.47 -11.44 -10.40
N ALA A 19 -0.45 -10.71 -9.28
CA ALA A 19 0.67 -9.84 -8.93
C ALA A 19 2.00 -10.59 -8.73
N ILE A 20 2.00 -11.77 -8.10
CA ILE A 20 3.19 -12.62 -7.93
C ILE A 20 3.62 -13.22 -9.26
N ALA A 21 2.68 -13.70 -10.08
CA ALA A 21 2.98 -14.22 -11.40
C ALA A 21 3.55 -13.15 -12.34
N GLU A 22 3.02 -11.94 -12.30
CA GLU A 22 3.53 -10.79 -13.04
C GLU A 22 4.94 -10.40 -12.59
N LEU A 23 5.19 -10.40 -11.27
CA LEU A 23 6.51 -10.14 -10.71
C LEU A 23 7.54 -11.15 -11.22
N HIS A 24 7.19 -12.45 -11.20
CA HIS A 24 8.04 -13.52 -11.71
C HIS A 24 8.30 -13.38 -13.22
N ALA A 25 7.24 -13.15 -14.01
CA ALA A 25 7.37 -12.96 -15.46
C ALA A 25 8.28 -11.77 -15.80
N ARG A 26 8.16 -10.66 -15.08
CA ARG A 26 9.01 -9.48 -15.25
C ARG A 26 10.47 -9.80 -14.94
N LEU A 27 10.77 -10.45 -13.80
CA LEU A 27 12.14 -10.86 -13.47
C LEU A 27 12.74 -11.80 -14.51
N ASN A 28 11.96 -12.74 -15.03
CA ASN A 28 12.41 -13.66 -16.09
C ASN A 28 12.81 -12.96 -17.38
N THR A 29 12.25 -11.80 -17.68
CA THR A 29 12.64 -11.00 -18.85
C THR A 29 13.85 -10.10 -18.57
N GLN A 30 14.02 -9.64 -17.35
CA GLN A 30 15.03 -8.66 -16.95
C GLN A 30 16.36 -9.29 -16.50
N LEU A 31 16.32 -10.49 -15.92
CA LEU A 31 17.52 -11.17 -15.43
C LEU A 31 18.32 -11.83 -16.57
N GLY A 32 19.64 -11.74 -16.49
CA GLY A 32 20.55 -12.51 -17.32
C GLY A 32 20.48 -14.01 -17.00
N GLY A 33 20.96 -14.87 -17.93
CA GLY A 33 20.80 -16.32 -17.85
C GLY A 33 21.26 -16.94 -16.52
N ALA A 34 22.43 -16.57 -16.02
CA ALA A 34 22.96 -17.11 -14.76
C ALA A 34 22.12 -16.69 -13.54
N ALA A 35 21.67 -15.43 -13.49
CA ALA A 35 20.82 -14.92 -12.41
C ALA A 35 19.43 -15.58 -12.43
N ARG A 36 18.88 -15.78 -13.62
CA ARG A 36 17.61 -16.47 -13.81
C ARG A 36 17.69 -17.93 -13.36
N ALA A 37 18.68 -18.67 -13.83
CA ALA A 37 18.86 -20.07 -13.44
C ALA A 37 19.06 -20.23 -11.92
N TRP A 38 19.78 -19.29 -11.30
CA TRP A 38 19.91 -19.27 -9.84
C TRP A 38 18.56 -19.01 -9.15
N LEU A 39 17.77 -18.05 -9.67
CA LEU A 39 16.45 -17.73 -9.08
C LEU A 39 15.51 -18.91 -9.21
N ASP A 40 15.43 -19.55 -10.36
CA ASP A 40 14.59 -20.72 -10.59
C ASP A 40 14.94 -21.84 -9.60
N GLN A 41 16.24 -22.18 -9.46
CA GLN A 41 16.70 -23.16 -8.50
C GLN A 41 16.34 -22.76 -7.04
N ALA A 42 16.53 -21.49 -6.68
CA ALA A 42 16.24 -21.02 -5.33
C ALA A 42 14.74 -21.04 -5.01
N LEU A 43 13.88 -20.79 -5.98
CA LEU A 43 12.41 -20.91 -5.85
C LEU A 43 11.97 -22.36 -5.69
N ASP A 44 12.58 -23.27 -6.46
CA ASP A 44 12.33 -24.72 -6.33
C ASP A 44 12.71 -25.24 -4.93
N GLU A 45 13.88 -24.85 -4.45
CA GLU A 45 14.34 -25.20 -3.10
C GLU A 45 13.43 -24.63 -2.00
N ALA A 46 12.99 -23.37 -2.14
CA ALA A 46 12.08 -22.73 -1.19
C ALA A 46 10.70 -23.42 -1.17
N THR A 47 10.23 -23.83 -2.34
CA THR A 47 8.95 -24.55 -2.48
C THR A 47 9.01 -25.96 -1.91
N ALA A 48 10.14 -26.64 -2.07
CA ALA A 48 10.36 -28.00 -1.57
C ALA A 48 10.49 -28.05 -0.02
N HIS A 49 10.97 -26.94 0.58
CA HIS A 49 11.22 -26.86 2.04
C HIS A 49 10.57 -25.60 2.63
N PRO A 50 9.23 -25.48 2.62
CA PRO A 50 8.53 -24.32 3.14
C PRO A 50 8.57 -24.26 4.66
N GLY A 51 8.42 -23.04 5.21
CA GLY A 51 8.38 -22.82 6.65
C GLY A 51 9.75 -22.76 7.32
N ILE A 52 9.75 -22.79 8.66
CA ILE A 52 10.97 -22.66 9.47
C ILE A 52 11.53 -24.05 9.78
N HIS A 53 12.77 -24.28 9.38
CA HIS A 53 13.51 -25.53 9.64
C HIS A 53 14.86 -25.22 10.31
N GLY A 54 15.00 -25.60 11.58
CA GLY A 54 16.23 -25.39 12.34
C GLY A 54 16.58 -23.91 12.58
N PRO A 55 17.85 -23.61 12.87
CA PRO A 55 18.30 -22.24 13.13
C PRO A 55 18.19 -21.31 11.93
N ILE A 56 18.43 -21.80 10.72
CA ILE A 56 18.36 -21.06 9.45
C ILE A 56 17.80 -22.01 8.39
N SER A 57 16.71 -21.61 7.74
CA SER A 57 16.12 -22.36 6.63
C SER A 57 16.88 -22.09 5.33
N VAL A 58 16.86 -23.04 4.38
CA VAL A 58 17.56 -22.89 3.10
C VAL A 58 17.11 -21.62 2.35
N TRP A 59 15.82 -21.35 2.34
CA TRP A 59 15.27 -20.16 1.67
C TRP A 59 15.73 -18.84 2.30
N GLU A 60 16.05 -18.79 3.61
CA GLU A 60 16.62 -17.61 4.27
C GLU A 60 18.05 -17.33 3.77
N LEU A 61 18.85 -18.37 3.52
CA LEU A 61 20.15 -18.22 2.89
C LEU A 61 20.00 -17.65 1.46
N ARG A 62 19.00 -18.12 0.70
CA ARG A 62 18.73 -17.60 -0.63
C ARG A 62 18.29 -16.13 -0.61
N ILE A 63 17.51 -15.70 0.39
CA ILE A 63 17.17 -14.28 0.60
C ILE A 63 18.44 -13.44 0.79
N ALA A 64 19.38 -13.89 1.61
CA ALA A 64 20.66 -13.20 1.83
C ALA A 64 21.53 -13.13 0.56
N GLU A 65 21.47 -14.15 -0.30
CA GLU A 65 22.22 -14.22 -1.54
C GLU A 65 21.62 -13.36 -2.67
N ALA A 66 20.32 -13.10 -2.66
CA ALA A 66 19.58 -12.51 -3.77
C ALA A 66 20.22 -11.21 -4.30
N GLY A 67 20.72 -10.36 -3.41
CA GLY A 67 21.39 -9.12 -3.82
C GLY A 67 22.62 -9.33 -4.67
N ARG A 68 23.43 -10.34 -4.36
CA ARG A 68 24.63 -10.67 -5.12
C ARG A 68 24.34 -11.43 -6.42
N ARG A 69 23.26 -12.20 -6.44
CA ARG A 69 22.89 -13.08 -7.55
C ARG A 69 22.06 -12.38 -8.61
N CYS A 70 21.09 -11.55 -8.19
CA CYS A 70 20.15 -10.86 -9.08
C CYS A 70 20.51 -9.39 -9.33
N GLY A 71 21.47 -8.85 -8.59
CA GLY A 71 21.79 -7.42 -8.60
C GLY A 71 20.83 -6.57 -7.74
N PRO A 72 21.26 -5.35 -7.37
CA PRO A 72 20.52 -4.49 -6.42
C PRO A 72 19.13 -4.09 -6.92
N GLU A 73 18.96 -3.94 -8.24
CA GLU A 73 17.69 -3.53 -8.87
C GLU A 73 16.61 -4.61 -8.81
N HIS A 74 17.02 -5.88 -8.81
CA HIS A 74 16.10 -7.02 -8.86
C HIS A 74 16.01 -7.79 -7.53
N ALA A 75 16.87 -7.47 -6.57
CA ALA A 75 16.99 -8.21 -5.31
C ALA A 75 15.71 -8.24 -4.50
N ASP A 76 14.99 -7.12 -4.41
CA ASP A 76 13.75 -7.06 -3.62
C ASP A 76 12.66 -7.92 -4.23
N ALA A 77 12.50 -7.85 -5.54
CA ALA A 77 11.53 -8.68 -6.26
C ALA A 77 11.86 -10.17 -6.12
N ALA A 78 13.14 -10.55 -6.24
CA ALA A 78 13.59 -11.92 -6.02
C ALA A 78 13.31 -12.40 -4.60
N ARG A 79 13.57 -11.58 -3.59
CA ARG A 79 13.27 -11.88 -2.17
C ARG A 79 11.77 -12.05 -1.92
N VAL A 80 10.92 -11.20 -2.51
CA VAL A 80 9.46 -11.34 -2.41
C VAL A 80 9.01 -12.68 -2.97
N LEU A 81 9.53 -13.08 -4.12
CA LEU A 81 9.22 -14.40 -4.72
C LEU A 81 9.70 -15.55 -3.83
N LEU A 82 10.88 -15.46 -3.24
CA LEU A 82 11.43 -16.47 -2.33
C LEU A 82 10.58 -16.61 -1.06
N LEU A 83 10.19 -15.50 -0.43
CA LEU A 83 9.29 -15.49 0.72
C LEU A 83 7.94 -16.13 0.38
N HIS A 84 7.42 -15.84 -0.81
CA HIS A 84 6.16 -16.41 -1.28
C HIS A 84 6.28 -17.92 -1.57
N ALA A 85 7.35 -18.35 -2.24
CA ALA A 85 7.63 -19.76 -2.52
C ALA A 85 7.81 -20.59 -1.21
N ALA A 86 8.50 -20.01 -0.23
CA ALA A 86 8.66 -20.59 1.10
C ALA A 86 7.38 -20.61 1.94
N ARG A 87 6.28 -19.95 1.48
CA ARG A 87 5.04 -19.76 2.26
C ARG A 87 5.34 -19.21 3.65
N ALA A 88 6.20 -18.19 3.72
CA ALA A 88 6.64 -17.62 4.99
C ALA A 88 5.43 -17.09 5.77
N ASP A 89 5.21 -17.63 6.96
CA ASP A 89 4.18 -17.19 7.89
C ASP A 89 4.59 -15.89 8.62
N PRO A 90 3.71 -15.26 9.40
CA PRO A 90 4.01 -14.02 10.11
C PRO A 90 5.24 -14.12 11.03
N ASP A 91 5.49 -15.28 11.67
CA ASP A 91 6.64 -15.48 12.55
C ASP A 91 7.95 -15.56 11.76
N ALA A 92 7.95 -16.28 10.64
CA ALA A 92 9.09 -16.34 9.73
C ALA A 92 9.41 -14.95 9.14
N LEU A 93 8.39 -14.21 8.70
CA LEU A 93 8.54 -12.84 8.20
C LEU A 93 9.12 -11.91 9.28
N ALA A 94 8.61 -12.00 10.51
CA ALA A 94 9.11 -11.22 11.64
C ALA A 94 10.57 -11.56 11.97
N ARG A 95 10.96 -12.84 11.87
CA ARG A 95 12.34 -13.29 12.07
C ARG A 95 13.27 -12.69 11.02
N VAL A 96 12.95 -12.84 9.73
CA VAL A 96 13.74 -12.26 8.63
C VAL A 96 13.83 -10.73 8.76
N TYR A 97 12.74 -10.09 9.11
CA TYR A 97 12.72 -8.65 9.32
C TYR A 97 13.65 -8.20 10.45
N ARG A 98 13.60 -8.86 11.61
CA ARG A 98 14.41 -8.46 12.79
C ARG A 98 15.90 -8.74 12.62
N GLN A 99 16.26 -9.81 11.92
CA GLN A 99 17.65 -10.25 11.76
C GLN A 99 18.29 -9.74 10.48
N GLY A 100 17.46 -9.32 9.51
CA GLY A 100 17.90 -8.94 8.17
C GLY A 100 18.47 -7.53 8.07
N THR A 101 19.22 -7.32 7.01
CA THR A 101 19.67 -6.00 6.56
C THR A 101 18.50 -5.11 6.18
N ALA A 102 18.73 -3.79 6.02
CA ALA A 102 17.68 -2.86 5.58
C ALA A 102 17.00 -3.29 4.26
N ALA A 103 17.76 -3.88 3.33
CA ALA A 103 17.23 -4.39 2.06
C ALA A 103 16.35 -5.63 2.23
N GLU A 104 16.68 -6.53 3.16
CA GLU A 104 15.87 -7.71 3.48
C GLU A 104 14.60 -7.30 4.24
N ARG A 105 14.71 -6.37 5.18
CA ARG A 105 13.56 -5.76 5.87
C ARG A 105 12.58 -5.13 4.88
N ARG A 106 13.08 -4.38 3.90
CA ARG A 106 12.26 -3.77 2.85
C ARG A 106 11.54 -4.84 2.02
N ALA A 107 12.22 -5.90 1.63
CA ALA A 107 11.61 -6.99 0.87
C ALA A 107 10.50 -7.71 1.66
N VAL A 108 10.68 -7.89 2.99
CA VAL A 108 9.60 -8.40 3.86
C VAL A 108 8.38 -7.48 3.79
N LEU A 109 8.54 -6.15 3.93
CA LEU A 109 7.42 -5.21 3.86
C LEU A 109 6.68 -5.30 2.52
N HIS A 110 7.41 -5.44 1.41
CA HIS A 110 6.81 -5.64 0.09
C HIS A 110 6.10 -7.00 -0.06
N ALA A 111 6.52 -8.03 0.69
CA ALA A 111 5.89 -9.35 0.64
C ALA A 111 4.60 -9.45 1.48
N LEU A 112 4.42 -8.59 2.50
CA LEU A 112 3.27 -8.64 3.42
C LEU A 112 1.91 -8.71 2.71
N PRO A 113 1.61 -7.88 1.69
CA PRO A 113 0.30 -7.90 1.04
C PRO A 113 -0.02 -9.22 0.32
N HIS A 114 0.99 -10.03 0.05
CA HIS A 114 0.87 -11.32 -0.63
C HIS A 114 0.78 -12.51 0.32
N LEU A 115 1.27 -12.35 1.56
CA LEU A 115 1.46 -13.46 2.48
C LEU A 115 0.59 -13.38 3.73
N VAL A 116 0.23 -12.17 4.16
CA VAL A 116 -0.49 -11.95 5.43
C VAL A 116 -1.83 -11.30 5.15
N ALA A 117 -2.89 -12.06 5.36
CA ALA A 117 -4.26 -11.59 5.10
C ALA A 117 -4.79 -10.67 6.21
N GLY A 118 -4.39 -10.91 7.46
CA GLY A 118 -4.82 -10.19 8.65
C GLY A 118 -3.84 -9.11 9.10
N PRO A 119 -4.09 -8.47 10.24
CA PRO A 119 -3.27 -7.38 10.78
C PRO A 119 -2.00 -7.85 11.52
N ASP A 120 -1.69 -9.15 11.53
CA ASP A 120 -0.65 -9.76 12.38
C ASP A 120 0.76 -9.19 12.15
N ALA A 121 1.03 -8.63 10.98
CA ALA A 121 2.31 -8.00 10.66
C ALA A 121 2.33 -6.48 10.84
N LEU A 122 1.28 -5.86 11.41
CA LEU A 122 1.29 -4.42 11.73
C LEU A 122 2.50 -3.99 12.56
N PRO A 123 3.00 -4.76 13.55
CA PRO A 123 4.19 -4.38 14.29
C PRO A 123 5.43 -4.15 13.42
N LEU A 124 5.54 -4.80 12.26
CA LEU A 124 6.64 -4.59 11.31
C LEU A 124 6.49 -3.26 10.55
N ILE A 125 5.27 -2.91 10.17
CA ILE A 125 4.93 -1.61 9.57
C ILE A 125 5.25 -0.48 10.54
N GLU A 126 4.78 -0.59 11.77
CA GLU A 126 5.01 0.42 12.82
C GLU A 126 6.50 0.59 13.13
N ASP A 127 7.27 -0.51 13.17
CA ASP A 127 8.72 -0.45 13.36
C ASP A 127 9.41 0.29 12.20
N ALA A 128 9.05 -0.03 10.96
CA ALA A 128 9.60 0.65 9.78
C ALA A 128 9.28 2.15 9.77
N LEU A 129 8.06 2.56 10.15
CA LEU A 129 7.64 3.95 10.25
C LEU A 129 8.35 4.74 11.35
N ARG A 130 8.90 4.08 12.39
CA ARG A 130 9.74 4.73 13.41
C ARG A 130 11.15 5.04 12.91
N THR A 131 11.59 4.44 11.81
CA THR A 131 12.92 4.71 11.25
C THR A 131 12.96 6.02 10.46
N ASN A 132 14.17 6.48 10.11
CA ASN A 132 14.40 7.56 9.14
C ASN A 132 14.99 7.03 7.82
N ASP A 133 15.02 5.70 7.62
CA ASP A 133 15.37 5.13 6.31
C ASP A 133 14.17 5.32 5.36
N THR A 134 14.33 6.25 4.43
CA THR A 134 13.28 6.62 3.47
C THR A 134 12.79 5.45 2.64
N ARG A 135 13.65 4.46 2.36
CA ARG A 135 13.29 3.25 1.60
C ARG A 135 12.45 2.29 2.43
N LEU A 136 12.68 2.20 3.74
CA LEU A 136 11.82 1.42 4.64
C LEU A 136 10.49 2.12 4.86
N VAL A 137 10.48 3.44 5.02
CA VAL A 137 9.25 4.23 5.14
C VAL A 137 8.39 4.08 3.88
N ALA A 138 8.97 4.20 2.67
CA ALA A 138 8.27 4.00 1.40
C ALA A 138 7.62 2.60 1.32
N ALA A 139 8.37 1.54 1.66
CA ALA A 139 7.82 0.19 1.67
C ALA A 139 6.72 -0.01 2.73
N ALA A 140 6.83 0.68 3.87
CA ALA A 140 5.86 0.57 4.97
C ALA A 140 4.51 1.23 4.68
N VAL A 141 4.43 2.21 3.77
CA VAL A 141 3.17 2.87 3.39
C VAL A 141 2.47 2.21 2.20
N GLY A 142 2.93 1.03 1.81
CA GLY A 142 2.40 0.23 0.71
C GLY A 142 1.02 -0.41 0.97
N PRO A 143 0.58 -1.35 0.11
CA PRO A 143 -0.79 -1.90 0.12
C PRO A 143 -1.18 -2.61 1.42
N TYR A 144 -0.23 -3.18 2.17
CA TYR A 144 -0.53 -3.80 3.45
C TYR A 144 -0.96 -2.75 4.49
N ALA A 145 -0.22 -1.66 4.60
CA ALA A 145 -0.56 -0.54 5.48
C ALA A 145 -1.88 0.13 5.09
N ALA A 146 -2.14 0.28 3.79
CA ALA A 146 -3.40 0.83 3.30
C ALA A 146 -4.62 0.01 3.74
N ARG A 147 -4.48 -1.31 3.90
CA ARG A 147 -5.57 -2.20 4.33
C ARG A 147 -5.74 -2.29 5.84
N HIS A 148 -4.63 -2.23 6.60
CA HIS A 148 -4.63 -2.65 8.00
C HIS A 148 -4.33 -1.54 9.01
N LEU A 149 -3.64 -0.44 8.62
CA LEU A 149 -3.46 0.68 9.52
C LEU A 149 -4.81 1.36 9.81
N ASP A 150 -5.08 1.58 11.10
CA ASP A 150 -6.21 2.41 11.51
C ASP A 150 -6.05 3.86 10.99
N PRO A 151 -7.13 4.66 10.99
CA PRO A 151 -7.09 6.01 10.44
C PRO A 151 -6.06 6.92 11.11
N HIS A 152 -5.85 6.81 12.43
CA HIS A 152 -4.91 7.64 13.17
C HIS A 152 -3.47 7.34 12.73
N ASN A 153 -3.05 6.08 12.82
CA ASN A 153 -1.71 5.65 12.44
C ASN A 153 -1.43 5.87 10.96
N TRP A 154 -2.44 5.71 10.09
CA TRP A 154 -2.28 5.99 8.68
C TRP A 154 -2.03 7.47 8.39
N ARG A 155 -2.75 8.41 9.04
CA ARG A 155 -2.50 9.85 8.88
C ARG A 155 -1.07 10.21 9.32
N HIS A 156 -0.62 9.65 10.44
CA HIS A 156 0.77 9.84 10.89
C HIS A 156 1.79 9.26 9.90
N ALA A 157 1.50 8.15 9.23
CA ALA A 157 2.36 7.59 8.19
C ALA A 157 2.45 8.53 6.96
N VAL A 158 1.35 9.17 6.55
CA VAL A 158 1.35 10.19 5.49
C VAL A 158 2.23 11.39 5.90
N LEU A 159 2.04 11.91 7.11
CA LEU A 159 2.90 12.99 7.63
C LEU A 159 4.37 12.56 7.71
N LYS A 160 4.65 11.30 8.11
CA LYS A 160 6.03 10.78 8.13
C LYS A 160 6.67 10.84 6.74
N CYS A 161 5.94 10.51 5.68
CA CYS A 161 6.44 10.66 4.31
C CYS A 161 6.83 12.11 4.01
N LEU A 162 5.97 13.08 4.33
CA LEU A 162 6.24 14.50 4.15
C LEU A 162 7.45 14.99 4.95
N PHE A 163 7.62 14.53 6.21
CA PHE A 163 8.75 14.89 7.06
C PHE A 163 10.07 14.32 6.57
N THR A 164 10.07 13.13 6.02
CA THR A 164 11.28 12.42 5.59
C THR A 164 11.60 12.63 4.11
N GLY A 165 10.71 13.27 3.35
CA GLY A 165 10.86 13.47 1.92
C GLY A 165 10.59 12.21 1.09
N VAL A 166 9.82 11.26 1.62
CA VAL A 166 9.30 10.12 0.85
C VAL A 166 8.16 10.63 -0.02
N PRO A 167 8.21 10.40 -1.35
CA PRO A 167 7.14 10.83 -2.25
C PRO A 167 5.79 10.24 -1.83
N VAL A 168 4.73 11.05 -1.83
CA VAL A 168 3.39 10.59 -1.45
C VAL A 168 2.78 9.60 -2.45
N ASP A 169 3.37 9.47 -3.63
CA ASP A 169 3.01 8.43 -4.62
C ASP A 169 3.31 7.01 -4.12
N GLU A 170 4.19 6.86 -3.12
CA GLU A 170 4.46 5.57 -2.46
C GLU A 170 3.32 5.14 -1.52
N VAL A 171 2.45 6.08 -1.11
CA VAL A 171 1.34 5.79 -0.20
C VAL A 171 0.21 5.10 -0.96
N ALA A 172 0.07 3.81 -0.73
CA ALA A 172 -0.97 3.04 -1.41
C ALA A 172 -2.38 3.53 -1.05
N GLU A 173 -3.24 3.62 -2.05
CA GLU A 173 -4.63 4.06 -1.95
C GLU A 173 -4.81 5.46 -1.34
N LEU A 174 -3.80 6.31 -1.46
CA LEU A 174 -3.81 7.67 -0.91
C LEU A 174 -5.08 8.46 -1.29
N PRO A 175 -5.48 8.55 -2.58
CA PRO A 175 -6.67 9.33 -2.95
C PRO A 175 -7.96 8.81 -2.28
N ARG A 176 -8.11 7.49 -2.19
CA ARG A 176 -9.29 6.88 -1.59
C ARG A 176 -9.36 7.14 -0.07
N ARG A 177 -8.22 7.01 0.62
CA ARG A 177 -8.16 7.14 2.08
C ARG A 177 -8.14 8.59 2.55
N ALA A 178 -7.58 9.50 1.75
CA ALA A 178 -7.53 10.92 2.06
C ALA A 178 -8.88 11.63 1.78
N HIS A 179 -9.71 11.09 0.89
CA HIS A 179 -10.96 11.71 0.48
C HIS A 179 -11.87 12.03 1.67
N ALA A 180 -12.25 13.31 1.80
CA ALA A 180 -13.09 13.85 2.87
C ALA A 180 -12.53 13.61 4.30
N ASP A 181 -11.21 13.39 4.45
CA ASP A 181 -10.56 13.23 5.75
C ASP A 181 -10.21 14.61 6.35
N ALA A 182 -11.17 15.19 7.05
CA ALA A 182 -11.03 16.51 7.69
C ALA A 182 -9.90 16.55 8.73
N GLU A 183 -9.63 15.43 9.42
CA GLU A 183 -8.55 15.39 10.41
C GLU A 183 -7.18 15.38 9.72
N LEU A 184 -7.03 14.66 8.62
CA LEU A 184 -5.80 14.75 7.80
C LEU A 184 -5.61 16.18 7.29
N ALA A 185 -6.68 16.81 6.76
CA ALA A 185 -6.61 18.20 6.28
C ALA A 185 -6.11 19.15 7.38
N ARG A 186 -6.66 19.02 8.61
CA ARG A 186 -6.22 19.81 9.76
C ARG A 186 -4.75 19.58 10.09
N MET A 187 -4.30 18.32 10.17
CA MET A 187 -2.91 17.98 10.46
C MET A 187 -1.93 18.53 9.40
N LEU A 188 -2.35 18.53 8.13
CA LEU A 188 -1.55 19.08 7.03
C LEU A 188 -1.46 20.62 7.12
N ALA A 189 -2.56 21.29 7.45
CA ALA A 189 -2.58 22.75 7.64
C ALA A 189 -1.66 23.14 8.82
N ASP A 190 -1.78 22.48 9.96
CA ASP A 190 -0.93 22.71 11.13
C ASP A 190 0.57 22.56 10.77
N TYR A 191 0.89 21.53 9.98
CA TYR A 191 2.28 21.32 9.53
C TYR A 191 2.75 22.39 8.55
N ALA A 192 1.90 22.86 7.65
CA ALA A 192 2.24 23.95 6.72
C ALA A 192 2.51 25.25 7.49
N ASP A 193 1.68 25.55 8.49
CA ASP A 193 1.83 26.73 9.34
C ASP A 193 3.12 26.68 10.17
N GLU A 194 3.45 25.53 10.77
CA GLU A 194 4.71 25.32 11.49
C GLU A 194 5.93 25.57 10.58
N ARG A 195 5.92 25.02 9.36
CA ARG A 195 7.01 25.21 8.41
C ARG A 195 7.16 26.67 8.02
N THR A 196 6.06 27.34 7.74
CA THR A 196 6.02 28.76 7.36
C THR A 196 6.54 29.63 8.50
N ALA A 197 6.08 29.39 9.74
CA ALA A 197 6.57 30.11 10.92
C ALA A 197 8.07 29.90 11.16
N ALA A 198 8.60 28.71 10.81
CA ALA A 198 10.02 28.41 10.88
C ALA A 198 10.84 28.93 9.66
N GLY A 199 10.23 29.63 8.71
CA GLY A 199 10.88 30.10 7.47
C GLY A 199 11.34 28.97 6.55
N ARG A 200 10.70 27.80 6.61
CA ARG A 200 10.99 26.62 5.78
C ARG A 200 9.97 26.48 4.65
N PRO A 201 10.37 26.04 3.45
CA PRO A 201 9.42 25.84 2.37
C PRO A 201 8.43 24.70 2.72
N VAL A 202 7.17 24.88 2.38
CA VAL A 202 6.15 23.84 2.47
C VAL A 202 6.35 22.86 1.31
N PRO A 203 6.40 21.53 1.55
CA PRO A 203 6.56 20.55 0.48
C PRO A 203 5.39 20.59 -0.50
N GLU A 204 5.67 20.47 -1.81
CA GLU A 204 4.64 20.42 -2.85
C GLU A 204 3.67 19.25 -2.63
N ASP A 205 4.17 18.11 -2.22
CA ASP A 205 3.38 16.91 -1.88
C ASP A 205 2.34 17.18 -0.78
N LEU A 206 2.61 18.12 0.15
CA LEU A 206 1.62 18.51 1.15
C LEU A 206 0.37 19.11 0.50
N HIS A 207 0.55 20.02 -0.45
CA HIS A 207 -0.56 20.64 -1.17
C HIS A 207 -1.33 19.63 -2.01
N ARG A 208 -0.64 18.66 -2.61
CA ARG A 208 -1.26 17.54 -3.33
C ARG A 208 -2.18 16.73 -2.41
N VAL A 209 -1.69 16.34 -1.23
CA VAL A 209 -2.49 15.57 -0.28
C VAL A 209 -3.66 16.39 0.26
N LEU A 210 -3.44 17.68 0.55
CA LEU A 210 -4.49 18.57 1.03
C LEU A 210 -5.66 18.66 0.03
N THR A 211 -5.36 18.78 -1.26
CA THR A 211 -6.39 18.75 -2.31
C THR A 211 -7.18 17.44 -2.32
N LEU A 212 -6.54 16.30 -2.04
CA LEU A 212 -7.22 15.01 -1.98
C LEU A 212 -8.18 14.89 -0.77
N THR A 213 -8.00 15.71 0.27
CA THR A 213 -8.92 15.71 1.43
C THR A 213 -10.21 16.48 1.19
N GLU A 214 -10.32 17.21 0.09
CA GLU A 214 -11.53 17.94 -0.24
C GLU A 214 -12.67 16.98 -0.62
N PRO A 215 -13.89 17.19 -0.09
CA PRO A 215 -15.04 16.41 -0.52
C PRO A 215 -15.34 16.73 -1.99
N THR A 216 -15.55 15.72 -2.82
CA THR A 216 -15.99 15.92 -4.20
C THR A 216 -17.32 16.66 -4.19
N ALA A 217 -17.35 17.89 -4.73
CA ALA A 217 -18.58 18.64 -4.89
C ALA A 217 -19.55 17.81 -5.75
N THR A 218 -20.62 17.30 -5.15
CA THR A 218 -21.71 16.71 -5.92
C THR A 218 -22.27 17.83 -6.79
N PRO A 219 -22.34 17.70 -8.13
CA PRO A 219 -22.99 18.71 -8.94
C PRO A 219 -24.44 18.81 -8.48
N THR A 220 -24.76 19.91 -7.82
CA THR A 220 -26.14 20.25 -7.44
C THR A 220 -26.91 20.38 -8.74
N GLY A 221 -27.68 19.35 -9.09
CA GLY A 221 -28.59 19.39 -10.22
C GLY A 221 -29.58 20.51 -10.00
N THR A 222 -29.36 21.65 -10.67
CA THR A 222 -30.34 22.73 -10.79
C THR A 222 -31.46 22.19 -11.66
N SER A 223 -32.45 21.54 -11.05
CA SER A 223 -33.72 21.30 -11.70
C SER A 223 -34.47 22.62 -11.74
N GLY A 224 -34.11 23.47 -12.70
CA GLY A 224 -34.92 24.57 -13.12
C GLY A 224 -36.17 24.01 -13.80
N SER A 225 -37.30 24.00 -13.11
CA SER A 225 -38.60 23.75 -13.67
C SER A 225 -38.96 24.91 -14.62
N PRO A 226 -39.20 24.68 -15.91
CA PRO A 226 -39.69 25.75 -16.77
C PRO A 226 -41.17 26.03 -16.42
N GLY A 227 -41.41 27.22 -15.88
CA GLY A 227 -42.73 27.76 -15.65
C GLY A 227 -43.55 27.77 -16.93
N ARG A 228 -44.71 27.15 -16.89
CA ARG A 228 -45.72 27.09 -17.93
C ARG A 228 -46.33 28.49 -18.12
N PRO A 229 -46.38 29.09 -19.33
CA PRO A 229 -47.09 30.33 -19.53
C PRO A 229 -48.59 30.09 -19.53
N GLY A 230 -49.30 30.79 -18.63
CA GLY A 230 -50.75 30.81 -18.57
C GLY A 230 -51.34 31.56 -19.77
N THR A 231 -52.17 30.88 -20.52
CA THR A 231 -53.03 31.49 -21.56
C THR A 231 -54.19 32.20 -20.92
N SER A 232 -54.22 33.51 -21.04
CA SER A 232 -55.39 34.36 -20.78
C SER A 232 -56.40 34.19 -21.88
N GLY A 233 -57.51 33.54 -21.58
CA GLY A 233 -58.71 33.51 -22.45
C GLY A 233 -59.56 34.73 -22.23
N THR A 234 -59.64 35.52 -23.27
CA THR A 234 -60.66 36.59 -23.46
C THR A 234 -61.98 35.93 -23.74
N SER A 235 -63.04 36.29 -23.02
CA SER A 235 -64.42 36.06 -23.44
C SER A 235 -65.20 37.36 -23.30
N GLY A 236 -65.56 37.89 -24.46
CA GLY A 236 -66.53 38.92 -24.54
C GLY A 236 -67.97 38.39 -24.56
N LYS A 237 -68.92 39.17 -24.13
CA LYS A 237 -70.27 39.29 -24.67
C LYS A 237 -70.99 40.39 -23.94
N GLU A 238 -71.42 41.38 -24.65
CA GLU A 238 -72.77 41.70 -25.20
C GLU A 238 -73.93 41.72 -24.18
N SER A 239 -74.43 42.80 -23.89
CA SER A 239 -75.67 43.47 -24.28
C SER A 239 -75.90 44.75 -23.50
#